data_e9800f8cbeb99da3e05e381c11ad22b5
#
_entry.id   e9800f8cbeb99da3e05e381c11ad22b5
#
_cell.length_a   1.000
_cell.length_b   1.000
_cell.length_c   1.000
_cell.angle_alpha   90.00
_cell.angle_beta   90.00
_cell.angle_gamma   90.00
#
_symmetry.space_group_name_H-M   'P 1'
#
loop_
_entity.id
_entity.type
_entity.pdbx_description
1 polymer ?
#
loop_
_entity_poly.entity_id
_entity_poly.type
_entity_poly.pdbx_seq_one_letter_code
_entity_poly.pdbx_strand_id
1 'polypeptide(L)'
;MMGQGEQLGSGKAQRHRQGELHLSEIMTIVIHFHQSHYRDFKAYYTEHVQVALRGEFPKLVSYTRFVELMSRTLTPLALYVQRCLGHCTGLSFIDSTSLVVYHNRRIHSHRVFEGLAERGKTSVGWFYGFKLHLVVNDCGELLAFCLTASNVDDRRPVSKLARKLFGKLFGDKGYVSQKLFNQLFDQSLHLITKLRRNMKGQLMLYTDRLLLRRRAIIETVNDQLKNISQIEHTHHRSPLNFLVNLLAGLIAYCWQPKKPSLGIVRHADLILV
;
A
#
# COMPACT_ATOMS: atom_id res chain seq x y z
N MET A 1 42.74 -13.53 -22.38
CA MET A 1 42.80 -12.27 -21.60
C MET A 1 41.54 -12.19 -20.78
N MET A 2 41.67 -12.42 -19.48
CA MET A 2 40.54 -12.42 -18.54
C MET A 2 40.35 -11.01 -18.02
N GLY A 3 39.13 -10.44 -18.20
CA GLY A 3 38.75 -9.15 -17.63
C GLY A 3 38.32 -9.34 -16.17
N GLN A 4 39.04 -8.66 -15.28
CA GLN A 4 38.75 -8.59 -13.86
C GLN A 4 37.48 -7.78 -13.61
N GLY A 5 36.48 -8.36 -12.96
CA GLY A 5 35.32 -7.66 -12.43
C GLY A 5 35.69 -6.91 -11.15
N GLU A 6 35.56 -5.61 -11.17
CA GLU A 6 35.71 -4.75 -9.98
C GLU A 6 34.61 -5.06 -8.96
N GLN A 7 35.02 -5.56 -7.80
CA GLN A 7 34.21 -5.63 -6.59
C GLN A 7 34.11 -4.26 -5.96
N LEU A 8 32.93 -3.64 -5.98
CA LEU A 8 32.58 -2.49 -5.15
C LEU A 8 32.34 -2.95 -3.70
N GLY A 9 33.42 -3.24 -2.99
CA GLY A 9 33.42 -3.53 -1.57
C GLY A 9 33.91 -2.32 -0.77
N SER A 10 33.01 -1.56 -0.14
CA SER A 10 33.41 -0.59 0.87
C SER A 10 33.92 -1.34 2.12
N GLY A 11 35.22 -1.39 2.27
CA GLY A 11 35.95 -2.16 3.28
C GLY A 11 35.85 -1.63 4.73
N LYS A 12 34.63 -1.53 5.28
CA LYS A 12 34.43 -1.45 6.72
C LYS A 12 33.69 -2.72 7.16
N ALA A 13 34.43 -3.66 7.76
CA ALA A 13 33.85 -4.83 8.42
C ALA A 13 32.86 -4.33 9.49
N GLN A 14 31.58 -4.33 9.19
CA GLN A 14 30.53 -4.10 10.17
C GLN A 14 30.55 -5.29 11.13
N ARG A 15 31.01 -5.06 12.37
CA ARG A 15 30.84 -6.02 13.46
C ARG A 15 29.33 -6.25 13.64
N HIS A 16 28.82 -7.35 13.10
CA HIS A 16 27.49 -7.84 13.41
C HIS A 16 27.47 -8.42 14.82
N ARG A 17 27.39 -7.56 15.85
CA ARG A 17 26.86 -8.00 17.14
C ARG A 17 25.41 -8.40 16.85
N GLN A 18 25.06 -9.66 17.15
CA GLN A 18 23.67 -10.11 17.17
C GLN A 18 22.90 -9.13 18.07
N GLY A 19 21.98 -8.35 17.49
CA GLY A 19 21.18 -7.41 18.25
C GLY A 19 20.29 -8.19 19.22
N GLU A 20 20.05 -7.64 20.40
CA GLU A 20 19.20 -8.28 21.41
C GLU A 20 17.75 -8.41 20.97
N LEU A 21 17.28 -7.54 20.05
CA LEU A 21 15.93 -7.53 19.48
C LEU A 21 15.93 -8.22 18.11
N HIS A 22 15.11 -9.22 17.94
CA HIS A 22 14.97 -9.98 16.69
C HIS A 22 14.18 -9.19 15.63
N LEU A 23 14.43 -9.49 14.33
CA LEU A 23 13.69 -8.83 13.23
C LEU A 23 12.18 -9.06 13.32
N SER A 24 11.75 -10.24 13.76
CA SER A 24 10.33 -10.57 13.95
C SER A 24 9.69 -9.69 15.04
N GLU A 25 10.40 -9.41 16.13
CA GLU A 25 9.92 -8.53 17.20
C GLU A 25 9.78 -7.09 16.69
N ILE A 26 10.78 -6.61 15.92
CA ILE A 26 10.70 -5.28 15.30
C ILE A 26 9.50 -5.21 14.34
N MET A 27 9.31 -6.23 13.48
CA MET A 27 8.15 -6.31 12.56
C MET A 27 6.83 -6.30 13.33
N THR A 28 6.72 -7.08 14.39
CA THR A 28 5.52 -7.13 15.24
C THR A 28 5.20 -5.77 15.84
N ILE A 29 6.18 -5.10 16.41
CA ILE A 29 6.02 -3.77 17.02
C ILE A 29 5.56 -2.74 15.98
N VAL A 30 6.18 -2.71 14.79
CA VAL A 30 5.79 -1.72 13.76
C VAL A 30 4.41 -2.03 13.14
N ILE A 31 4.03 -3.30 13.00
CA ILE A 31 2.68 -3.68 12.53
C ILE A 31 1.63 -3.34 13.60
N HIS A 32 1.90 -3.68 14.86
CA HIS A 32 0.98 -3.42 15.97
C HIS A 32 0.75 -1.91 16.19
N PHE A 33 1.73 -1.06 15.89
CA PHE A 33 1.54 0.41 15.91
C PHE A 33 0.30 0.82 15.11
N HIS A 34 0.09 0.28 13.91
CA HIS A 34 -1.05 0.60 13.05
C HIS A 34 -2.39 0.04 13.53
N GLN A 35 -2.38 -0.80 14.55
CA GLN A 35 -3.57 -1.36 15.21
C GLN A 35 -3.85 -0.74 16.60
N SER A 36 -2.85 -0.01 17.13
CA SER A 36 -2.87 0.48 18.52
C SER A 36 -3.60 1.80 18.73
N HIS A 37 -4.07 2.47 17.65
CA HIS A 37 -4.70 3.79 17.66
C HIS A 37 -3.81 4.96 18.09
N TYR A 38 -2.52 4.75 18.39
CA TYR A 38 -1.56 5.82 18.63
C TYR A 38 -1.26 6.55 17.31
N ARG A 39 -1.21 7.90 17.35
CA ARG A 39 -0.86 8.72 16.18
C ARG A 39 0.64 8.99 16.05
N ASP A 40 1.35 8.96 17.16
CA ASP A 40 2.79 9.20 17.23
C ASP A 40 3.52 7.92 17.60
N PHE A 41 4.47 7.51 16.74
CA PHE A 41 5.22 6.28 16.95
C PHE A 41 6.12 6.36 18.20
N LYS A 42 6.63 7.56 18.55
CA LYS A 42 7.46 7.71 19.74
C LYS A 42 6.63 7.50 21.01
N ALA A 43 5.46 8.15 21.09
CA ALA A 43 4.54 7.94 22.21
C ALA A 43 4.13 6.47 22.33
N TYR A 44 3.72 5.82 21.23
CA TYR A 44 3.43 4.39 21.21
C TYR A 44 4.59 3.56 21.76
N TYR A 45 5.81 3.78 21.29
CA TYR A 45 6.97 2.99 21.72
C TYR A 45 7.31 3.22 23.19
N THR A 46 7.34 4.49 23.65
CA THR A 46 7.76 4.83 25.01
C THR A 46 6.70 4.56 26.07
N GLU A 47 5.43 4.76 25.76
CA GLU A 47 4.34 4.68 26.72
C GLU A 47 3.65 3.31 26.71
N HIS A 48 3.56 2.67 25.54
CA HIS A 48 2.88 1.39 25.40
C HIS A 48 3.86 0.21 25.31
N VAL A 49 4.81 0.23 24.33
CA VAL A 49 5.71 -0.93 24.14
C VAL A 49 6.65 -1.11 25.32
N GLN A 50 7.32 -0.03 25.75
CA GLN A 50 8.30 -0.10 26.85
C GLN A 50 7.66 -0.30 28.23
N VAL A 51 6.38 -0.02 28.39
CA VAL A 51 5.64 -0.16 29.67
C VAL A 51 4.75 -1.38 29.64
N ALA A 52 3.70 -1.38 28.80
CA ALA A 52 2.67 -2.41 28.80
C ALA A 52 3.11 -3.73 28.14
N LEU A 53 3.95 -3.65 27.08
CA LEU A 53 4.41 -4.83 26.34
C LEU A 53 5.82 -5.29 26.72
N ARG A 54 6.37 -4.80 27.84
CA ARG A 54 7.74 -5.15 28.26
C ARG A 54 7.89 -6.63 28.60
N GLY A 55 6.83 -7.28 29.06
CA GLY A 55 6.81 -8.72 29.31
C GLY A 55 6.95 -9.57 28.05
N GLU A 56 6.35 -9.09 26.95
CA GLU A 56 6.41 -9.74 25.63
C GLU A 56 7.75 -9.48 24.92
N PHE A 57 8.36 -8.32 25.18
CA PHE A 57 9.63 -7.88 24.58
C PHE A 57 10.66 -7.55 25.66
N PRO A 58 11.26 -8.54 26.33
CA PRO A 58 12.14 -8.31 27.50
C PRO A 58 13.45 -7.58 27.15
N LYS A 59 13.87 -7.64 25.87
CA LYS A 59 15.15 -7.05 25.40
C LYS A 59 14.95 -5.81 24.55
N LEU A 60 14.01 -4.94 24.94
CA LEU A 60 13.77 -3.69 24.23
C LEU A 60 14.99 -2.77 24.28
N VAL A 61 15.22 -2.09 23.16
CA VAL A 61 16.27 -1.09 23.00
C VAL A 61 15.70 0.33 23.21
N SER A 62 16.57 1.36 23.24
CA SER A 62 16.12 2.76 23.27
C SER A 62 15.33 3.09 21.99
N TYR A 63 14.45 4.08 22.06
CA TYR A 63 13.66 4.55 20.91
C TYR A 63 14.52 4.88 19.70
N THR A 64 15.61 5.64 19.91
CA THR A 64 16.53 6.02 18.82
C THR A 64 17.12 4.79 18.16
N ARG A 65 17.57 3.82 18.95
CA ARG A 65 18.12 2.56 18.44
C ARG A 65 17.08 1.74 17.72
N PHE A 66 15.84 1.70 18.20
CA PHE A 66 14.74 1.03 17.52
C PHE A 66 14.49 1.60 16.13
N VAL A 67 14.42 2.94 16.00
CA VAL A 67 14.21 3.63 14.72
C VAL A 67 15.34 3.33 13.71
N GLU A 68 16.59 3.20 14.17
CA GLU A 68 17.71 2.76 13.32
C GLU A 68 17.53 1.32 12.82
N LEU A 69 17.02 0.43 13.68
CA LEU A 69 16.81 -0.97 13.35
C LEU A 69 15.61 -1.19 12.42
N MET A 70 14.60 -0.31 12.43
CA MET A 70 13.39 -0.43 11.62
C MET A 70 13.70 -0.65 10.13
N SER A 71 14.67 0.05 9.57
CA SER A 71 15.03 -0.07 8.15
C SER A 71 15.41 -1.48 7.71
N ARG A 72 15.94 -2.31 8.64
CA ARG A 72 16.32 -3.71 8.40
C ARG A 72 15.11 -4.60 8.14
N THR A 73 13.91 -4.20 8.56
CA THR A 73 12.67 -4.98 8.37
C THR A 73 12.03 -4.76 7.00
N LEU A 74 12.56 -3.87 6.15
CA LEU A 74 11.96 -3.54 4.87
C LEU A 74 11.77 -4.77 3.98
N THR A 75 12.83 -5.54 3.76
CA THR A 75 12.77 -6.75 2.91
C THR A 75 11.85 -7.83 3.50
N PRO A 76 11.95 -8.24 4.77
CA PRO A 76 11.04 -9.23 5.32
C PRO A 76 9.58 -8.74 5.35
N LEU A 77 9.29 -7.45 5.60
CA LEU A 77 7.94 -6.91 5.49
C LEU A 77 7.42 -6.94 4.05
N ALA A 78 8.27 -6.62 3.05
CA ALA A 78 7.90 -6.69 1.65
C ALA A 78 7.57 -8.12 1.20
N LEU A 79 8.24 -9.12 1.72
CA LEU A 79 7.92 -10.54 1.47
C LEU A 79 6.65 -10.96 2.24
N TYR A 80 6.51 -10.51 3.47
CA TYR A 80 5.38 -10.89 4.32
C TYR A 80 4.05 -10.31 3.81
N VAL A 81 4.03 -9.04 3.37
CA VAL A 81 2.82 -8.44 2.81
C VAL A 81 2.27 -9.22 1.61
N GLN A 82 3.15 -9.81 0.77
CA GLN A 82 2.72 -10.63 -0.37
C GLN A 82 1.94 -11.89 0.06
N ARG A 83 2.21 -12.41 1.26
CA ARG A 83 1.49 -13.56 1.83
C ARG A 83 0.18 -13.15 2.50
N CYS A 84 0.04 -11.88 2.85
CA CYS A 84 -1.16 -11.32 3.47
C CYS A 84 -2.21 -10.87 2.44
N LEU A 85 -1.84 -10.80 1.15
CA LEU A 85 -2.77 -10.42 0.09
C LEU A 85 -3.87 -11.47 -0.08
N GLY A 86 -5.08 -11.00 -0.39
CA GLY A 86 -6.23 -11.84 -0.68
C GLY A 86 -6.18 -12.50 -2.06
N HIS A 87 -7.23 -13.23 -2.39
CA HIS A 87 -7.38 -13.93 -3.66
C HIS A 87 -8.34 -13.20 -4.61
N CYS A 88 -8.02 -13.24 -5.92
CA CYS A 88 -8.91 -12.70 -6.93
C CYS A 88 -10.20 -13.53 -6.97
N THR A 89 -11.32 -12.86 -6.90
CA THR A 89 -12.66 -13.45 -6.85
C THR A 89 -13.42 -13.31 -8.18
N GLY A 90 -12.75 -12.74 -9.21
CA GLY A 90 -13.35 -12.35 -10.47
C GLY A 90 -13.96 -10.94 -10.46
N LEU A 91 -14.09 -10.32 -9.29
CA LEU A 91 -14.50 -8.92 -9.14
C LEU A 91 -13.41 -8.14 -8.41
N SER A 92 -12.87 -7.14 -9.08
CA SER A 92 -11.77 -6.32 -8.54
C SER A 92 -12.06 -4.84 -8.76
N PHE A 93 -11.59 -4.01 -7.83
CA PHE A 93 -11.73 -2.56 -7.86
C PHE A 93 -10.36 -1.93 -7.77
N ILE A 94 -10.08 -0.95 -8.64
CA ILE A 94 -8.81 -0.24 -8.67
C ILE A 94 -9.01 1.24 -8.38
N ASP A 95 -8.12 1.79 -7.56
CA ASP A 95 -8.03 3.23 -7.31
C ASP A 95 -6.61 3.64 -6.92
N SER A 96 -6.36 4.95 -6.91
CA SER A 96 -5.12 5.51 -6.39
C SER A 96 -5.43 6.55 -5.32
N THR A 97 -4.65 6.55 -4.24
CA THR A 97 -4.73 7.56 -3.19
C THR A 97 -3.40 8.29 -3.04
N SER A 98 -3.46 9.60 -2.80
CA SER A 98 -2.27 10.40 -2.54
C SER A 98 -1.69 10.08 -1.16
N LEU A 99 -0.37 10.03 -1.05
CA LEU A 99 0.38 10.03 0.21
C LEU A 99 1.24 11.28 0.25
N VAL A 100 0.81 12.27 1.02
CA VAL A 100 1.50 13.55 1.16
C VAL A 100 2.66 13.37 2.13
N VAL A 101 3.88 13.73 1.70
CA VAL A 101 5.08 13.63 2.56
C VAL A 101 5.45 14.96 3.18
N TYR A 102 5.21 16.07 2.49
CA TYR A 102 5.45 17.43 2.98
C TYR A 102 4.42 18.41 2.45
N HIS A 103 4.21 19.48 3.21
CA HIS A 103 3.44 20.64 2.74
C HIS A 103 4.19 21.33 1.60
N ASN A 104 3.48 21.73 0.54
CA ASN A 104 4.05 22.34 -0.68
C ASN A 104 5.05 23.48 -0.43
N ARG A 105 4.84 24.30 0.63
CA ARG A 105 5.73 25.41 1.01
C ARG A 105 7.10 24.95 1.48
N ARG A 106 7.27 23.67 1.88
CA ARG A 106 8.52 23.12 2.45
C ARG A 106 9.30 22.24 1.49
N ILE A 107 8.89 22.12 0.23
CA ILE A 107 9.54 21.23 -0.75
C ILE A 107 11.03 21.55 -0.89
N HIS A 108 11.38 22.84 -0.99
CA HIS A 108 12.77 23.29 -1.19
C HIS A 108 13.68 23.07 0.05
N SER A 109 13.11 22.95 1.24
CA SER A 109 13.86 22.77 2.49
C SER A 109 14.03 21.32 2.92
N HIS A 110 13.30 20.38 2.28
CA HIS A 110 13.31 18.97 2.67
C HIS A 110 13.89 18.08 1.57
N ARG A 111 15.12 17.59 1.81
CA ARG A 111 15.84 16.72 0.86
C ARG A 111 15.59 15.22 1.04
N VAL A 112 14.87 14.81 2.08
CA VAL A 112 14.68 13.38 2.42
C VAL A 112 14.09 12.54 1.28
N PHE A 113 13.16 13.11 0.50
CA PHE A 113 12.51 12.44 -0.63
C PHE A 113 12.87 13.06 -1.98
N GLU A 114 13.97 13.82 -2.04
CA GLU A 114 14.49 14.40 -3.29
C GLU A 114 14.79 13.28 -4.29
N GLY A 115 14.34 13.43 -5.54
CA GLY A 115 14.46 12.42 -6.59
C GLY A 115 13.55 11.18 -6.45
N LEU A 116 12.78 11.05 -5.34
CA LEU A 116 11.86 9.94 -5.11
C LEU A 116 10.39 10.39 -5.18
N ALA A 117 10.06 11.49 -4.50
CA ALA A 117 8.72 12.08 -4.49
C ALA A 117 8.65 13.22 -5.51
N GLU A 118 7.43 13.50 -6.01
CA GLU A 118 7.18 14.51 -7.00
C GLU A 118 5.92 15.33 -6.66
N ARG A 119 5.69 16.43 -7.39
CA ARG A 119 4.43 17.17 -7.32
C ARG A 119 3.35 16.47 -8.13
N GLY A 120 2.22 16.21 -7.50
CA GLY A 120 1.01 15.72 -8.14
C GLY A 120 -0.16 16.66 -7.93
N LYS A 121 -1.21 16.46 -8.71
CA LYS A 121 -2.45 17.23 -8.62
C LYS A 121 -3.62 16.29 -8.33
N THR A 122 -4.42 16.64 -7.32
CA THR A 122 -5.72 16.02 -7.03
C THR A 122 -6.84 17.01 -7.31
N SER A 123 -8.09 16.58 -7.14
CA SER A 123 -9.26 17.48 -7.16
C SER A 123 -9.21 18.58 -6.09
N VAL A 124 -8.52 18.33 -4.98
CA VAL A 124 -8.37 19.26 -3.86
C VAL A 124 -7.24 20.28 -4.08
N GLY A 125 -6.23 19.92 -4.90
CA GLY A 125 -5.10 20.81 -5.16
C GLY A 125 -3.79 20.09 -5.43
N TRP A 126 -2.69 20.83 -5.39
CA TRP A 126 -1.34 20.31 -5.57
C TRP A 126 -0.81 19.71 -4.26
N PHE A 127 -0.10 18.59 -4.35
CA PHE A 127 0.59 17.98 -3.23
C PHE A 127 1.99 17.48 -3.66
N TYR A 128 2.87 17.28 -2.70
CA TYR A 128 4.18 16.68 -2.92
C TYR A 128 4.26 15.34 -2.18
N GLY A 129 4.56 14.27 -2.91
CA GLY A 129 4.59 12.94 -2.32
C GLY A 129 4.49 11.81 -3.34
N PHE A 130 3.71 10.81 -2.98
CA PHE A 130 3.52 9.58 -3.73
C PHE A 130 2.04 9.33 -4.03
N LYS A 131 1.77 8.42 -4.95
CA LYS A 131 0.48 7.77 -5.13
C LYS A 131 0.58 6.31 -4.75
N LEU A 132 -0.31 5.85 -3.89
CA LEU A 132 -0.51 4.45 -3.58
C LEU A 132 -1.65 3.94 -4.45
N HIS A 133 -1.33 3.07 -5.40
CA HIS A 133 -2.31 2.38 -6.24
C HIS A 133 -2.67 1.08 -5.58
N LEU A 134 -3.97 0.81 -5.44
CA LEU A 134 -4.51 -0.38 -4.80
C LEU A 134 -5.47 -1.10 -5.71
N VAL A 135 -5.48 -2.42 -5.61
CA VAL A 135 -6.54 -3.27 -6.13
C VAL A 135 -7.12 -4.08 -4.98
N VAL A 136 -8.44 -4.05 -4.84
CA VAL A 136 -9.16 -4.84 -3.83
C VAL A 136 -10.21 -5.71 -4.49
N ASN A 137 -10.60 -6.82 -3.83
CA ASN A 137 -11.74 -7.63 -4.24
C ASN A 137 -13.05 -7.13 -3.63
N ASP A 138 -14.15 -7.81 -3.91
CA ASP A 138 -15.49 -7.53 -3.39
C ASP A 138 -15.65 -7.80 -1.88
N CYS A 139 -14.68 -8.47 -1.25
CA CYS A 139 -14.58 -8.67 0.20
C CYS A 139 -13.65 -7.64 0.87
N GLY A 140 -13.16 -6.63 0.14
CA GLY A 140 -12.26 -5.60 0.65
C GLY A 140 -10.84 -6.06 0.93
N GLU A 141 -10.45 -7.25 0.47
CA GLU A 141 -9.08 -7.74 0.61
C GLU A 141 -8.17 -7.08 -0.42
N LEU A 142 -6.95 -6.70 -0.01
CA LEU A 142 -5.93 -6.20 -0.91
C LEU A 142 -5.43 -7.32 -1.83
N LEU A 143 -5.52 -7.14 -3.15
CA LEU A 143 -5.02 -8.08 -4.15
C LEU A 143 -3.65 -7.68 -4.67
N ALA A 144 -3.43 -6.39 -4.85
CA ALA A 144 -2.17 -5.83 -5.33
C ALA A 144 -2.03 -4.38 -4.89
N PHE A 145 -0.80 -3.91 -4.79
CA PHE A 145 -0.49 -2.51 -4.54
C PHE A 145 0.78 -2.07 -5.28
N CYS A 146 0.89 -0.78 -5.54
CA CYS A 146 2.08 -0.16 -6.14
C CYS A 146 2.22 1.27 -5.65
N LEU A 147 3.43 1.66 -5.25
CA LEU A 147 3.77 3.03 -4.91
C LEU A 147 4.48 3.68 -6.09
N THR A 148 4.06 4.88 -6.48
CA THR A 148 4.68 5.68 -7.55
C THR A 148 4.88 7.12 -7.08
N ALA A 149 5.78 7.86 -7.72
CA ALA A 149 5.81 9.31 -7.56
C ALA A 149 4.47 9.91 -7.98
N SER A 150 4.07 11.03 -7.38
CA SER A 150 2.73 11.60 -7.54
C SER A 150 2.41 12.12 -8.94
N ASN A 151 3.44 12.40 -9.78
CA ASN A 151 3.29 12.85 -11.17
C ASN A 151 3.03 11.69 -12.15
N VAL A 152 3.14 10.45 -11.71
CA VAL A 152 2.91 9.27 -12.57
C VAL A 152 1.42 9.12 -12.88
N ASP A 153 1.11 8.86 -14.15
CA ASP A 153 -0.27 8.57 -14.61
C ASP A 153 -0.78 7.26 -13.99
N ASP A 154 -2.01 7.29 -13.48
CA ASP A 154 -2.64 6.17 -12.75
C ASP A 154 -2.79 4.90 -13.59
N ARG A 155 -2.79 5.03 -14.93
CA ARG A 155 -2.86 3.92 -15.87
C ARG A 155 -1.56 3.13 -16.00
N ARG A 156 -0.39 3.76 -15.71
CA ARG A 156 0.94 3.11 -15.90
C ARG A 156 1.13 1.84 -15.05
N PRO A 157 0.80 1.81 -13.76
CA PRO A 157 1.02 0.62 -12.93
C PRO A 157 -0.03 -0.48 -13.15
N VAL A 158 -1.15 -0.20 -13.85
CA VAL A 158 -2.29 -1.14 -13.95
C VAL A 158 -1.88 -2.49 -14.51
N SER A 159 -1.12 -2.55 -15.58
CA SER A 159 -0.69 -3.81 -16.20
C SER A 159 0.13 -4.68 -15.22
N LYS A 160 0.93 -4.06 -14.35
CA LYS A 160 1.68 -4.77 -13.30
C LYS A 160 0.76 -5.26 -12.19
N LEU A 161 -0.18 -4.42 -11.76
CA LEU A 161 -1.14 -4.74 -10.70
C LEU A 161 -2.11 -5.84 -11.12
N ALA A 162 -2.45 -5.89 -12.41
CA ALA A 162 -3.43 -6.81 -12.98
C ALA A 162 -2.91 -8.22 -13.28
N ARG A 163 -1.61 -8.50 -13.14
CA ARG A 163 -0.98 -9.76 -13.58
C ARG A 163 -1.61 -11.05 -13.07
N LYS A 164 -2.20 -11.01 -11.87
CA LYS A 164 -2.82 -12.17 -11.21
C LYS A 164 -4.34 -12.05 -11.15
N LEU A 165 -4.92 -11.09 -11.86
CA LEU A 165 -6.36 -10.83 -11.85
C LEU A 165 -7.03 -11.49 -13.06
N PHE A 166 -8.29 -11.84 -12.89
CA PHE A 166 -9.18 -12.31 -13.94
C PHE A 166 -10.60 -11.75 -13.74
N GLY A 167 -11.45 -11.88 -14.74
CA GLY A 167 -12.84 -11.45 -14.66
C GLY A 167 -13.02 -9.95 -14.92
N LYS A 168 -13.47 -9.17 -13.93
CA LYS A 168 -13.82 -7.76 -14.11
C LYS A 168 -13.03 -6.85 -13.17
N LEU A 169 -12.48 -5.76 -13.71
CA LEU A 169 -11.77 -4.71 -13.00
C LEU A 169 -12.53 -3.39 -13.12
N PHE A 170 -13.01 -2.87 -12.01
CA PHE A 170 -13.77 -1.62 -11.95
C PHE A 170 -12.86 -0.45 -11.56
N GLY A 171 -12.77 0.55 -12.44
CA GLY A 171 -11.97 1.76 -12.21
C GLY A 171 -12.78 3.03 -12.40
N ASP A 172 -12.20 4.16 -12.04
CA ASP A 172 -12.78 5.46 -12.30
C ASP A 172 -12.53 5.94 -13.74
N LYS A 173 -12.99 7.16 -14.09
CA LYS A 173 -12.78 7.78 -15.42
C LYS A 173 -11.32 8.03 -15.76
N GLY A 174 -10.42 8.07 -14.77
CA GLY A 174 -8.99 8.24 -14.94
C GLY A 174 -8.33 7.09 -15.67
N TYR A 175 -8.90 5.87 -15.53
CA TYR A 175 -8.38 4.66 -16.15
C TYR A 175 -8.85 4.44 -17.60
N VAL A 176 -9.65 5.34 -18.18
CA VAL A 176 -10.13 5.24 -19.57
C VAL A 176 -8.96 5.34 -20.54
N SER A 177 -8.66 4.23 -21.23
CA SER A 177 -7.63 4.11 -22.28
C SER A 177 -7.92 2.89 -23.14
N GLN A 178 -8.04 3.07 -24.46
CA GLN A 178 -8.24 1.97 -25.40
C GLN A 178 -7.07 0.98 -25.37
N LYS A 179 -5.84 1.50 -25.32
CA LYS A 179 -4.64 0.66 -25.22
C LYS A 179 -4.67 -0.23 -23.97
N LEU A 180 -4.99 0.35 -22.81
CA LEU A 180 -5.09 -0.39 -21.55
C LEU A 180 -6.22 -1.41 -21.60
N PHE A 181 -7.38 -1.05 -22.15
CA PHE A 181 -8.51 -1.96 -22.31
C PHE A 181 -8.12 -3.19 -23.12
N ASN A 182 -7.54 -3.01 -24.31
CA ASN A 182 -7.12 -4.12 -25.17
C ASN A 182 -6.11 -5.01 -24.46
N GLN A 183 -5.08 -4.41 -23.82
CA GLN A 183 -4.05 -5.16 -23.12
C GLN A 183 -4.60 -6.02 -21.95
N LEU A 184 -5.59 -5.53 -21.22
CA LEU A 184 -6.22 -6.28 -20.12
C LEU A 184 -7.19 -7.33 -20.66
N PHE A 185 -7.89 -7.02 -21.74
CA PHE A 185 -8.81 -7.96 -22.39
C PHE A 185 -8.08 -9.21 -22.91
N ASP A 186 -6.89 -9.03 -23.49
CA ASP A 186 -6.01 -10.13 -23.92
C ASP A 186 -5.58 -11.04 -22.74
N GLN A 187 -5.64 -10.52 -21.51
CA GLN A 187 -5.37 -11.25 -20.27
C GLN A 187 -6.63 -11.80 -19.58
N SER A 188 -7.76 -11.86 -20.30
CA SER A 188 -9.07 -12.27 -19.76
C SER A 188 -9.56 -11.40 -18.58
N LEU A 189 -9.18 -10.13 -18.57
CA LEU A 189 -9.59 -9.14 -17.57
C LEU A 189 -10.34 -7.98 -18.23
N HIS A 190 -11.62 -7.83 -17.93
CA HIS A 190 -12.47 -6.79 -18.50
C HIS A 190 -12.39 -5.51 -17.66
N LEU A 191 -11.77 -4.46 -18.19
CA LEU A 191 -11.75 -3.14 -17.56
C LEU A 191 -13.10 -2.42 -17.76
N ILE A 192 -13.78 -2.11 -16.67
CA ILE A 192 -15.07 -1.42 -16.65
C ILE A 192 -14.90 -0.06 -15.97
N THR A 193 -15.20 1.02 -16.71
CA THR A 193 -15.08 2.39 -16.22
C THR A 193 -16.32 3.20 -16.58
N LYS A 194 -16.56 4.30 -15.84
CA LYS A 194 -17.53 5.31 -16.28
C LYS A 194 -17.01 5.99 -17.54
N LEU A 195 -17.85 6.09 -18.57
CA LEU A 195 -17.54 6.84 -19.78
C LEU A 195 -17.38 8.34 -19.48
N ARG A 196 -16.50 9.00 -20.20
CA ARG A 196 -16.41 10.46 -20.19
C ARG A 196 -17.61 11.04 -20.95
N ARG A 197 -18.02 12.27 -20.61
CA ARG A 197 -19.20 12.93 -21.19
C ARG A 197 -19.18 13.03 -22.73
N ASN A 198 -17.99 13.06 -23.32
CA ASN A 198 -17.76 13.21 -24.78
C ASN A 198 -17.56 11.86 -25.49
N MET A 199 -17.72 10.72 -24.81
CA MET A 199 -17.60 9.40 -25.46
C MET A 199 -18.98 8.89 -25.87
N LYS A 200 -19.05 8.27 -27.06
CA LYS A 200 -20.27 7.58 -27.49
C LYS A 200 -20.66 6.52 -26.46
N GLY A 201 -21.92 6.51 -26.08
CA GLY A 201 -22.45 5.55 -25.12
C GLY A 201 -22.27 4.12 -25.62
N GLN A 202 -21.60 3.30 -24.84
CA GLN A 202 -21.50 1.87 -25.07
C GLN A 202 -22.51 1.18 -24.16
N LEU A 203 -23.25 0.22 -24.69
CA LEU A 203 -24.19 -0.58 -23.90
C LEU A 203 -23.41 -1.31 -22.80
N MET A 204 -23.73 -1.01 -21.55
CA MET A 204 -23.14 -1.65 -20.38
C MET A 204 -24.19 -2.56 -19.74
N LEU A 205 -23.81 -3.77 -19.38
CA LEU A 205 -24.67 -4.67 -18.63
C LEU A 205 -25.18 -4.00 -17.35
N TYR A 206 -26.44 -4.24 -17.02
CA TYR A 206 -27.05 -3.66 -15.81
C TYR A 206 -26.27 -4.02 -14.53
N THR A 207 -25.80 -5.26 -14.41
CA THR A 207 -24.97 -5.75 -13.33
C THR A 207 -23.65 -4.97 -13.21
N ASP A 208 -23.00 -4.68 -14.34
CA ASP A 208 -21.74 -3.92 -14.35
C ASP A 208 -21.98 -2.46 -13.94
N ARG A 209 -23.09 -1.89 -14.32
CA ARG A 209 -23.52 -0.56 -13.90
C ARG A 209 -23.75 -0.48 -12.38
N LEU A 210 -24.34 -1.52 -11.79
CA LEU A 210 -24.53 -1.62 -10.34
C LEU A 210 -23.18 -1.75 -9.62
N LEU A 211 -22.32 -2.65 -10.08
CA LEU A 211 -21.00 -2.87 -9.48
C LEU A 211 -20.11 -1.64 -9.60
N LEU A 212 -20.21 -0.91 -10.71
CA LEU A 212 -19.47 0.35 -10.88
C LEU A 212 -19.92 1.44 -9.88
N ARG A 213 -21.18 1.44 -9.43
CA ARG A 213 -21.65 2.30 -8.32
C ARG A 213 -21.09 1.84 -6.97
N ARG A 214 -20.90 0.53 -6.78
CA ARG A 214 -20.32 -0.07 -5.57
C ARG A 214 -18.79 0.08 -5.47
N ARG A 215 -18.14 0.74 -6.43
CA ARG A 215 -16.72 1.06 -6.39
C ARG A 215 -16.30 1.85 -5.13
N ALA A 216 -17.25 2.49 -4.46
CA ALA A 216 -17.01 3.13 -3.15
C ALA A 216 -16.32 2.22 -2.11
N ILE A 217 -16.35 0.89 -2.30
CA ILE A 217 -15.63 -0.05 -1.43
C ILE A 217 -14.13 0.27 -1.38
N ILE A 218 -13.49 0.59 -2.51
CA ILE A 218 -12.05 0.91 -2.51
C ILE A 218 -11.77 2.28 -1.90
N GLU A 219 -12.71 3.23 -2.01
CA GLU A 219 -12.62 4.52 -1.34
C GLU A 219 -12.65 4.35 0.18
N THR A 220 -13.53 3.44 0.68
CA THR A 220 -13.57 3.07 2.10
C THR A 220 -12.28 2.39 2.55
N VAL A 221 -11.69 1.51 1.73
CA VAL A 221 -10.38 0.89 2.02
C VAL A 221 -9.28 1.94 2.11
N ASN A 222 -9.25 2.89 1.16
CA ASN A 222 -8.30 4.00 1.17
C ASN A 222 -8.44 4.86 2.43
N ASP A 223 -9.69 5.14 2.86
CA ASP A 223 -9.99 5.89 4.07
C ASP A 223 -9.50 5.15 5.33
N GLN A 224 -9.78 3.85 5.44
CA GLN A 224 -9.31 3.02 6.56
C GLN A 224 -7.78 2.97 6.64
N LEU A 225 -7.09 2.81 5.50
CA LEU A 225 -5.64 2.83 5.46
C LEU A 225 -5.06 4.17 5.95
N LYS A 226 -5.68 5.29 5.59
CA LYS A 226 -5.22 6.62 6.00
C LYS A 226 -5.58 6.95 7.44
N ASN A 227 -6.79 6.68 7.88
CA ASN A 227 -7.34 7.18 9.14
C ASN A 227 -7.29 6.15 10.28
N ILE A 228 -7.36 4.85 9.98
CA ILE A 228 -7.21 3.79 10.98
C ILE A 228 -5.77 3.31 11.03
N SER A 229 -5.22 2.83 9.89
CA SER A 229 -3.83 2.37 9.82
C SER A 229 -2.82 3.51 9.71
N GLN A 230 -3.26 4.76 9.59
CA GLN A 230 -2.46 5.99 9.66
C GLN A 230 -1.20 5.99 8.77
N ILE A 231 -1.27 5.41 7.58
CA ILE A 231 -0.12 5.30 6.66
C ILE A 231 0.44 6.65 6.18
N GLU A 232 -0.33 7.74 6.31
CA GLU A 232 0.02 9.10 5.86
C GLU A 232 0.48 10.02 7.01
N HIS A 233 0.12 9.72 8.27
CA HIS A 233 0.25 10.69 9.38
C HIS A 233 1.65 10.81 9.99
N THR A 234 2.63 10.05 9.54
CA THR A 234 3.97 10.03 10.11
C THR A 234 4.96 10.89 9.30
N HIS A 235 5.64 11.82 9.99
CA HIS A 235 6.70 12.62 9.39
C HIS A 235 8.01 11.86 9.37
N HIS A 236 8.26 11.13 8.28
CA HIS A 236 9.47 10.32 8.14
C HIS A 236 10.70 11.18 7.79
N ARG A 237 11.82 10.89 8.47
CA ARG A 237 13.15 11.45 8.17
C ARG A 237 14.02 10.49 7.36
N SER A 238 13.45 9.36 6.91
CA SER A 238 14.12 8.34 6.12
C SER A 238 13.14 7.73 5.13
N PRO A 239 13.50 7.63 3.84
CA PRO A 239 12.67 6.94 2.84
C PRO A 239 12.46 5.46 3.18
N LEU A 240 13.47 4.79 3.76
CA LEU A 240 13.35 3.38 4.16
C LEU A 240 12.32 3.21 5.27
N ASN A 241 12.34 4.07 6.29
CA ASN A 241 11.37 4.00 7.38
C ASN A 241 9.95 4.41 6.92
N PHE A 242 9.83 5.29 5.93
CA PHE A 242 8.55 5.53 5.26
C PHE A 242 7.99 4.27 4.59
N LEU A 243 8.82 3.53 3.85
CA LEU A 243 8.40 2.28 3.22
C LEU A 243 8.07 1.19 4.25
N VAL A 244 8.85 1.08 5.34
CA VAL A 244 8.56 0.18 6.46
C VAL A 244 7.19 0.50 7.06
N ASN A 245 6.92 1.78 7.36
CA ASN A 245 5.64 2.22 7.88
C ASN A 245 4.47 1.91 6.91
N LEU A 246 4.64 2.18 5.63
CA LEU A 246 3.63 1.88 4.62
C LEU A 246 3.33 0.37 4.56
N LEU A 247 4.36 -0.48 4.47
CA LEU A 247 4.17 -1.93 4.42
C LEU A 247 3.53 -2.48 5.70
N ALA A 248 3.96 -1.98 6.86
CA ALA A 248 3.38 -2.36 8.14
C ALA A 248 1.89 -1.98 8.23
N GLY A 249 1.51 -0.79 7.75
CA GLY A 249 0.12 -0.36 7.68
C GLY A 249 -0.74 -1.20 6.73
N LEU A 250 -0.19 -1.59 5.55
CA LEU A 250 -0.87 -2.51 4.64
C LEU A 250 -1.07 -3.90 5.26
N ILE A 251 -0.06 -4.43 5.97
CA ILE A 251 -0.16 -5.71 6.69
C ILE A 251 -1.20 -5.61 7.80
N ALA A 252 -1.17 -4.54 8.60
CA ALA A 252 -2.14 -4.31 9.67
C ALA A 252 -3.58 -4.28 9.13
N TYR A 253 -3.80 -3.64 7.98
CA TYR A 253 -5.08 -3.68 7.28
C TYR A 253 -5.46 -5.11 6.86
N CYS A 254 -4.53 -5.90 6.31
CA CYS A 254 -4.80 -7.28 5.93
C CYS A 254 -5.25 -8.14 7.12
N TRP A 255 -4.80 -7.83 8.32
CA TRP A 255 -5.16 -8.52 9.57
C TRP A 255 -6.41 -7.99 10.25
N GLN A 256 -7.04 -6.93 9.72
CA GLN A 256 -8.31 -6.46 10.26
C GLN A 256 -9.37 -7.57 10.23
N PRO A 257 -10.07 -7.84 11.35
CA PRO A 257 -11.07 -8.90 11.41
C PRO A 257 -12.31 -8.58 10.56
N LYS A 258 -12.65 -7.30 10.40
CA LYS A 258 -13.81 -6.85 9.61
C LYS A 258 -13.37 -5.85 8.56
N LYS A 259 -13.43 -6.28 7.29
CA LYS A 259 -13.15 -5.45 6.11
C LYS A 259 -14.44 -4.94 5.46
N PRO A 260 -14.40 -3.81 4.73
CA PRO A 260 -15.51 -3.42 3.86
C PRO A 260 -15.83 -4.54 2.87
N SER A 261 -17.10 -4.92 2.74
CA SER A 261 -17.52 -5.99 1.83
C SER A 261 -18.79 -5.60 1.10
N LEU A 262 -18.93 -6.08 -0.14
CA LEU A 262 -20.16 -5.91 -0.91
C LEU A 262 -21.26 -6.89 -0.51
N GLY A 263 -20.97 -7.89 0.30
CA GLY A 263 -21.92 -8.91 0.74
C GLY A 263 -22.48 -9.75 -0.41
N ILE A 264 -21.67 -9.99 -1.46
CA ILE A 264 -22.09 -10.80 -2.61
C ILE A 264 -22.03 -12.27 -2.20
N VAL A 265 -23.20 -12.92 -2.06
CA VAL A 265 -23.31 -14.35 -1.82
C VAL A 265 -23.03 -15.09 -3.13
N ARG A 266 -22.11 -16.04 -3.12
CA ARG A 266 -21.77 -16.88 -4.26
C ARG A 266 -22.43 -18.25 -4.08
N HIS A 267 -22.87 -18.85 -5.20
CA HIS A 267 -23.47 -20.20 -5.14
C HIS A 267 -22.60 -21.26 -4.48
N ALA A 268 -21.28 -21.11 -4.50
CA ALA A 268 -20.36 -22.00 -3.79
C ALA A 268 -20.50 -21.93 -2.26
N ASP A 269 -20.93 -20.78 -1.71
CA ASP A 269 -21.11 -20.57 -0.28
C ASP A 269 -22.45 -21.15 0.24
N LEU A 270 -23.36 -21.53 -0.68
CA LEU A 270 -24.67 -22.08 -0.38
C LEU A 270 -24.68 -23.61 -0.24
N ILE A 271 -23.57 -24.29 -0.54
CA ILE A 271 -23.47 -25.76 -0.54
C ILE A 271 -22.94 -26.32 0.81
N LEU A 272 -22.58 -25.46 1.74
CA LEU A 272 -22.01 -25.82 3.07
C LEU A 272 -22.88 -25.37 4.24
N VAL A 273 -24.20 -25.53 4.15
CA VAL A 273 -25.09 -25.44 5.32
C VAL A 273 -25.84 -26.74 5.49
#